data_b50fdc27cc5ac5d3826730328331d9b1
#
_entry.id   b50fdc27cc5ac5d3826730328331d9b1
#
_cell.length_a   1.000
_cell.length_b   1.000
_cell.length_c   1.000
_cell.angle_alpha   90.00
_cell.angle_beta   90.00
_cell.angle_gamma   90.00
#
_symmetry.space_group_name_H-M   'P 1'
#
loop_
_entity.id
_entity.type
_entity.pdbx_description
1 polymer ?
#
loop_
_entity_poly.entity_id
_entity_poly.type
_entity_poly.pdbx_seq_one_letter_code
_entity_poly.pdbx_strand_id
1 'polypeptide(L)'
;MSLMHRVGWRRGVVVLAVTVLLTVVVIQLLSDEPEIALVIGEPYEAMRQRSSASIGPAIPGHAWFSIPESDARLRFIDPKYGFVTPLARFFTIGFDDELIDGVRMSPQIEPLLLDDTLKVVLNLQEQWRKAGWTPIRVNEDPPFADTPEWRARLRDVSKGGTSYWHAEDKYQVMLVVHRFKDNKRPTEERYLITLALATPWTNP
;
A
#
# COMPACT_ATOMS: atom_id res chain seq x y z
N MET A 1 3.63 -51.11 35.93
CA MET A 1 3.96 -49.68 36.18
C MET A 1 4.39 -48.93 34.91
N SER A 2 3.69 -48.99 33.78
CA SER A 2 4.15 -48.39 32.53
C SER A 2 3.16 -47.48 31.80
N LEU A 3 1.89 -47.39 32.22
CA LEU A 3 0.87 -46.56 31.52
C LEU A 3 0.81 -45.08 31.98
N MET A 4 1.18 -44.82 33.25
CA MET A 4 1.11 -43.44 33.78
C MET A 4 2.18 -42.50 33.20
N HIS A 5 3.35 -43.00 32.84
CA HIS A 5 4.43 -42.18 32.24
C HIS A 5 4.11 -41.69 30.82
N ARG A 6 3.35 -42.45 30.03
CA ARG A 6 3.02 -42.11 28.64
C ARG A 6 1.94 -40.98 28.55
N VAL A 7 1.07 -40.87 29.55
CA VAL A 7 0.01 -39.85 29.56
C VAL A 7 0.60 -38.46 29.94
N GLY A 8 1.55 -38.45 30.88
CA GLY A 8 2.27 -37.20 31.24
C GLY A 8 3.10 -36.61 30.11
N TRP A 9 3.81 -37.46 29.38
CA TRP A 9 4.60 -37.00 28.22
C TRP A 9 3.73 -36.41 27.09
N ARG A 10 2.63 -37.09 26.72
CA ARG A 10 1.72 -36.57 25.68
C ARG A 10 1.12 -35.21 26.05
N ARG A 11 0.76 -35.02 27.33
CA ARG A 11 0.28 -33.69 27.81
C ARG A 11 1.40 -32.65 27.77
N GLY A 12 2.60 -32.98 28.16
CA GLY A 12 3.76 -32.09 28.09
C GLY A 12 4.09 -31.66 26.64
N VAL A 13 4.06 -32.60 25.68
CA VAL A 13 4.29 -32.31 24.26
C VAL A 13 3.18 -31.42 23.69
N VAL A 14 1.92 -31.65 24.05
CA VAL A 14 0.80 -30.80 23.59
C VAL A 14 0.93 -29.39 24.15
N VAL A 15 1.24 -29.24 25.44
CA VAL A 15 1.43 -27.91 26.07
C VAL A 15 2.60 -27.19 25.39
N LEU A 16 3.74 -27.84 25.15
CA LEU A 16 4.87 -27.26 24.46
C LEU A 16 4.50 -26.80 23.03
N ALA A 17 3.80 -27.65 22.27
CA ALA A 17 3.35 -27.33 20.92
C ALA A 17 2.40 -26.13 20.89
N VAL A 18 1.46 -26.06 21.83
CA VAL A 18 0.54 -24.92 21.96
C VAL A 18 1.28 -23.62 22.35
N THR A 19 2.26 -23.72 23.26
CA THR A 19 3.06 -22.56 23.65
C THR A 19 3.89 -22.04 22.47
N VAL A 20 4.57 -22.94 21.74
CA VAL A 20 5.34 -22.57 20.54
C VAL A 20 4.43 -21.93 19.50
N LEU A 21 3.25 -22.52 19.24
CA LEU A 21 2.28 -21.96 18.28
C LEU A 21 1.81 -20.57 18.70
N LEU A 22 1.46 -20.37 19.97
CA LEU A 22 1.08 -19.07 20.51
C LEU A 22 2.21 -18.05 20.41
N THR A 23 3.44 -18.47 20.71
CA THR A 23 4.62 -17.59 20.60
C THR A 23 4.85 -17.17 19.14
N VAL A 24 4.73 -18.10 18.18
CA VAL A 24 4.85 -17.80 16.75
C VAL A 24 3.73 -16.83 16.30
N VAL A 25 2.49 -17.06 16.72
CA VAL A 25 1.36 -16.18 16.43
C VAL A 25 1.58 -14.78 17.03
N VAL A 26 2.04 -14.70 18.27
CA VAL A 26 2.34 -13.41 18.92
C VAL A 26 3.49 -12.68 18.21
N ILE A 27 4.55 -13.39 17.82
CA ILE A 27 5.66 -12.82 17.06
C ILE A 27 5.15 -12.30 15.70
N GLN A 28 4.30 -13.06 15.00
CA GLN A 28 3.71 -12.62 13.73
C GLN A 28 2.78 -11.42 13.89
N LEU A 29 2.01 -11.35 14.97
CA LEU A 29 1.14 -10.21 15.28
C LEU A 29 1.91 -8.96 15.73
N LEU A 30 3.11 -9.14 16.30
CA LEU A 30 4.00 -8.06 16.74
C LEU A 30 5.05 -7.70 15.68
N SER A 31 5.16 -8.47 14.59
CA SER A 31 6.03 -8.11 13.46
C SER A 31 5.38 -6.96 12.70
N ASP A 32 5.86 -5.76 12.91
CA ASP A 32 5.47 -4.62 12.10
C ASP A 32 5.80 -4.91 10.63
N GLU A 33 4.80 -4.78 9.76
CA GLU A 33 5.01 -4.92 8.32
C GLU A 33 6.07 -3.91 7.85
N PRO A 34 6.99 -4.29 6.92
CA PRO A 34 7.98 -3.35 6.41
C PRO A 34 7.32 -2.07 5.88
N GLU A 35 7.86 -0.94 6.27
CA GLU A 35 7.23 0.36 6.06
C GLU A 35 8.23 1.40 5.57
N ILE A 36 7.83 2.18 4.57
CA ILE A 36 8.46 3.44 4.18
C ILE A 36 7.62 4.58 4.75
N ALA A 37 8.22 5.33 5.66
CA ALA A 37 7.57 6.47 6.32
C ALA A 37 8.15 7.77 5.76
N LEU A 38 7.35 8.56 5.01
CA LEU A 38 7.85 9.75 4.30
C LEU A 38 6.86 10.92 4.23
N VAL A 39 7.42 12.08 3.92
CA VAL A 39 6.72 13.29 3.43
C VAL A 39 7.38 13.75 2.14
N ILE A 40 6.59 14.26 1.18
CA ILE A 40 7.14 14.86 -0.04
C ILE A 40 7.91 16.13 0.30
N GLY A 41 9.09 16.30 -0.29
CA GLY A 41 9.98 17.44 -0.07
C GLY A 41 10.95 17.28 1.10
N GLU A 42 10.88 16.20 1.88
CA GLU A 42 11.86 15.94 2.94
C GLU A 42 13.18 15.35 2.39
N PRO A 43 14.29 15.46 3.16
CA PRO A 43 15.52 14.78 2.80
C PRO A 43 15.35 13.27 2.72
N TYR A 44 15.79 12.68 1.61
CA TYR A 44 15.69 11.24 1.37
C TYR A 44 16.34 10.39 2.46
N GLU A 45 17.51 10.83 2.97
CA GLU A 45 18.21 10.11 4.03
C GLU A 45 17.42 10.11 5.36
N ALA A 46 16.68 11.18 5.68
CA ALA A 46 15.82 11.22 6.86
C ALA A 46 14.68 10.19 6.76
N MET A 47 14.06 10.05 5.59
CA MET A 47 13.10 8.99 5.30
C MET A 47 13.73 7.62 5.47
N ARG A 48 14.93 7.39 4.88
CA ARG A 48 15.63 6.11 4.91
C ARG A 48 15.94 5.65 6.34
N GLN A 49 16.41 6.55 7.19
CA GLN A 49 16.71 6.25 8.60
C GLN A 49 15.48 5.96 9.45
N ARG A 50 14.35 6.55 9.12
CA ARG A 50 13.08 6.40 9.86
C ARG A 50 12.29 5.17 9.43
N SER A 51 12.46 4.72 8.18
CA SER A 51 11.73 3.61 7.61
C SER A 51 12.21 2.27 8.15
N SER A 52 11.29 1.32 8.37
CA SER A 52 11.64 -0.05 8.76
C SER A 52 11.97 -0.94 7.55
N ALA A 53 11.47 -0.59 6.36
CA ALA A 53 11.86 -1.23 5.11
C ALA A 53 13.24 -0.74 4.67
N SER A 54 14.11 -1.68 4.29
CA SER A 54 15.43 -1.35 3.74
C SER A 54 15.31 -0.76 2.34
N ILE A 55 16.05 0.34 2.11
CA ILE A 55 16.13 1.00 0.81
C ILE A 55 17.52 1.62 0.63
N GLY A 56 18.06 1.57 -0.59
CA GLY A 56 19.37 2.15 -0.91
C GLY A 56 19.39 3.68 -0.74
N PRO A 57 20.60 4.30 -0.66
CA PRO A 57 20.75 5.75 -0.57
C PRO A 57 20.32 6.45 -1.88
N ALA A 58 19.99 7.74 -1.79
CA ALA A 58 19.85 8.59 -2.96
C ALA A 58 21.21 8.75 -3.68
N ILE A 59 21.15 9.11 -4.95
CA ILE A 59 22.34 9.42 -5.77
C ILE A 59 22.52 10.94 -5.76
N PRO A 60 23.56 11.49 -5.08
CA PRO A 60 23.74 12.93 -4.96
C PRO A 60 23.82 13.63 -6.32
N GLY A 61 23.16 14.77 -6.45
CA GLY A 61 23.14 15.58 -7.68
C GLY A 61 22.38 14.97 -8.86
N HIS A 62 21.53 13.95 -8.61
CA HIS A 62 20.74 13.30 -9.65
C HIS A 62 19.26 13.28 -9.30
N ALA A 63 18.42 13.47 -10.29
CA ALA A 63 17.00 13.10 -10.24
C ALA A 63 16.88 11.63 -10.62
N TRP A 64 16.38 10.77 -9.71
CA TRP A 64 16.24 9.34 -9.91
C TRP A 64 15.15 8.75 -9.00
N PHE A 65 15.10 7.44 -8.90
CA PHE A 65 14.23 6.74 -7.98
C PHE A 65 14.91 5.54 -7.33
N SER A 66 14.42 5.15 -6.16
CA SER A 66 14.81 3.93 -5.48
C SER A 66 13.60 3.03 -5.20
N ILE A 67 13.88 1.75 -5.00
CA ILE A 67 12.89 0.70 -4.73
C ILE A 67 13.26 0.06 -3.41
N PRO A 68 12.31 -0.14 -2.46
CA PRO A 68 12.56 -0.92 -1.26
C PRO A 68 13.01 -2.35 -1.59
N GLU A 69 13.89 -2.93 -0.77
CA GLU A 69 14.45 -4.28 -0.97
C GLU A 69 13.42 -5.39 -0.70
N SER A 70 12.33 -5.07 -0.02
CA SER A 70 11.22 -5.97 0.27
C SER A 70 9.88 -5.33 -0.05
N ASP A 71 8.82 -6.14 -0.10
CA ASP A 71 7.44 -5.63 -0.09
C ASP A 71 7.28 -4.69 1.12
N ALA A 72 6.72 -3.51 0.91
CA ALA A 72 6.57 -2.49 1.96
C ALA A 72 5.27 -1.71 1.81
N ARG A 73 4.74 -1.16 2.90
CA ARG A 73 3.64 -0.21 2.87
C ARG A 73 4.16 1.23 2.91
N LEU A 74 3.40 2.14 2.34
CA LEU A 74 3.62 3.57 2.52
C LEU A 74 2.90 4.04 3.78
N ARG A 75 3.62 4.72 4.67
CA ARG A 75 3.05 5.60 5.68
C ARG A 75 3.41 7.04 5.34
N PHE A 76 2.44 7.77 4.81
CA PHE A 76 2.57 9.21 4.59
C PHE A 76 2.36 9.92 5.93
N ILE A 77 3.40 10.56 6.45
CA ILE A 77 3.46 11.03 7.85
C ILE A 77 3.18 12.52 8.04
N ASP A 78 2.60 13.19 7.01
CA ASP A 78 2.15 14.57 7.21
C ASP A 78 1.16 14.64 8.38
N PRO A 79 1.32 15.58 9.34
CA PRO A 79 0.48 15.65 10.55
C PRO A 79 -1.01 15.85 10.27
N LYS A 80 -1.38 16.49 9.16
CA LYS A 80 -2.77 16.74 8.76
C LYS A 80 -3.25 15.72 7.74
N TYR A 81 -2.42 15.40 6.74
CA TYR A 81 -2.80 14.67 5.54
C TYR A 81 -2.29 13.23 5.52
N GLY A 82 -1.88 12.71 6.68
CA GLY A 82 -1.33 11.37 6.80
C GLY A 82 -2.30 10.26 6.40
N PHE A 83 -1.76 9.18 5.80
CA PHE A 83 -2.48 7.95 5.50
C PHE A 83 -1.51 6.76 5.39
N VAL A 84 -2.07 5.54 5.39
CA VAL A 84 -1.29 4.30 5.27
C VAL A 84 -1.88 3.42 4.18
N THR A 85 -1.01 2.83 3.36
CA THR A 85 -1.41 1.88 2.32
C THR A 85 -1.28 0.43 2.81
N PRO A 86 -1.92 -0.53 2.14
CA PRO A 86 -1.50 -1.93 2.22
C PRO A 86 -0.05 -2.13 1.74
N LEU A 87 0.50 -3.33 2.01
CA LEU A 87 1.79 -3.75 1.44
C LEU A 87 1.76 -3.70 -0.08
N ALA A 88 2.88 -3.27 -0.66
CA ALA A 88 3.10 -3.17 -2.10
C ALA A 88 4.39 -3.88 -2.48
N ARG A 89 4.33 -4.64 -3.58
CA ARG A 89 5.53 -5.19 -4.23
C ARG A 89 6.14 -4.20 -5.20
N PHE A 90 5.32 -3.50 -5.98
CA PHE A 90 5.76 -2.38 -6.80
C PHE A 90 5.69 -1.10 -5.99
N PHE A 91 6.84 -0.54 -5.66
CA PHE A 91 6.95 0.67 -4.86
C PHE A 91 8.23 1.42 -5.27
N THR A 92 8.08 2.61 -5.81
CA THR A 92 9.19 3.51 -6.16
C THR A 92 9.08 4.82 -5.41
N ILE A 93 10.21 5.33 -4.93
CA ILE A 93 10.35 6.64 -4.31
C ILE A 93 11.27 7.47 -5.19
N GLY A 94 10.72 8.50 -5.81
CA GLY A 94 11.45 9.48 -6.60
C GLY A 94 12.18 10.48 -5.70
N PHE A 95 13.31 10.97 -6.19
CA PHE A 95 14.05 12.06 -5.56
C PHE A 95 14.74 12.92 -6.60
N ASP A 96 14.86 14.20 -6.28
CA ASP A 96 15.63 15.19 -7.01
C ASP A 96 16.54 15.93 -6.03
N ASP A 97 17.84 15.94 -6.32
CA ASP A 97 18.89 16.53 -5.48
C ASP A 97 18.72 16.13 -3.98
N GLU A 98 18.55 14.82 -3.74
CA GLU A 98 18.39 14.22 -2.40
C GLU A 98 17.10 14.58 -1.64
N LEU A 99 16.16 15.30 -2.26
CA LEU A 99 14.82 15.54 -1.71
C LEU A 99 13.79 14.61 -2.37
N ILE A 100 12.85 14.11 -1.58
CA ILE A 100 11.78 13.27 -2.10
C ILE A 100 10.83 14.11 -2.95
N ASP A 101 10.69 13.78 -4.23
CA ASP A 101 9.80 14.45 -5.18
C ASP A 101 8.47 13.72 -5.39
N GLY A 102 8.44 12.41 -5.21
CA GLY A 102 7.22 11.65 -5.40
C GLY A 102 7.30 10.17 -5.05
N VAL A 103 6.14 9.57 -5.06
CA VAL A 103 5.94 8.12 -4.87
C VAL A 103 5.08 7.57 -5.99
N ARG A 104 5.44 6.39 -6.49
CA ARG A 104 4.57 5.59 -7.34
C ARG A 104 4.58 4.15 -6.88
N MET A 105 3.39 3.60 -6.61
CA MET A 105 3.26 2.25 -6.07
C MET A 105 1.98 1.55 -6.52
N SER A 106 1.95 0.24 -6.39
CA SER A 106 0.73 -0.56 -6.41
C SER A 106 0.44 -1.06 -4.99
N PRO A 107 -0.57 -0.54 -4.27
CA PRO A 107 -0.84 -0.93 -2.88
C PRO A 107 -1.45 -2.34 -2.79
N GLN A 108 -0.72 -3.31 -3.29
CA GLN A 108 -1.06 -4.74 -3.37
C GLN A 108 0.19 -5.56 -3.70
N ILE A 109 0.21 -6.81 -3.27
CA ILE A 109 1.32 -7.75 -3.54
C ILE A 109 1.16 -8.40 -4.92
N GLU A 110 -0.07 -8.72 -5.31
CA GLU A 110 -0.43 -9.34 -6.59
C GLU A 110 -1.77 -8.78 -7.10
N PRO A 111 -2.11 -9.00 -8.38
CA PRO A 111 -3.40 -8.55 -8.91
C PRO A 111 -4.57 -9.10 -8.10
N LEU A 112 -5.48 -8.24 -7.68
CA LEU A 112 -6.61 -8.53 -6.78
C LEU A 112 -7.88 -8.89 -7.55
N LEU A 113 -8.82 -9.56 -6.88
CA LEU A 113 -10.21 -9.65 -7.33
C LEU A 113 -10.91 -8.30 -7.21
N LEU A 114 -12.01 -8.10 -7.93
CA LEU A 114 -12.73 -6.82 -7.94
C LEU A 114 -13.15 -6.36 -6.53
N ASP A 115 -13.70 -7.27 -5.73
CA ASP A 115 -14.17 -6.92 -4.38
C ASP A 115 -13.03 -6.49 -3.46
N ASP A 116 -11.88 -7.17 -3.53
CA ASP A 116 -10.71 -6.82 -2.73
C ASP A 116 -10.05 -5.53 -3.24
N THR A 117 -10.06 -5.30 -4.56
CA THR A 117 -9.63 -4.03 -5.16
C THR A 117 -10.47 -2.87 -4.65
N LEU A 118 -11.81 -3.00 -4.65
CA LEU A 118 -12.71 -1.97 -4.15
C LEU A 118 -12.51 -1.73 -2.65
N LYS A 119 -12.29 -2.76 -1.83
CA LYS A 119 -11.96 -2.59 -0.40
C LYS A 119 -10.73 -1.70 -0.20
N VAL A 120 -9.63 -1.99 -0.93
CA VAL A 120 -8.40 -1.20 -0.82
C VAL A 120 -8.64 0.25 -1.25
N VAL A 121 -9.25 0.46 -2.40
CA VAL A 121 -9.48 1.78 -2.99
C VAL A 121 -10.40 2.64 -2.12
N LEU A 122 -11.51 2.07 -1.64
CA LEU A 122 -12.46 2.78 -0.79
C LEU A 122 -11.87 3.09 0.58
N ASN A 123 -11.07 2.20 1.14
CA ASN A 123 -10.36 2.45 2.40
C ASN A 123 -9.37 3.63 2.26
N LEU A 124 -8.58 3.69 1.18
CA LEU A 124 -7.67 4.81 0.92
C LEU A 124 -8.44 6.12 0.79
N GLN A 125 -9.51 6.15 -0.01
CA GLN A 125 -10.36 7.35 -0.15
C GLN A 125 -11.00 7.77 1.18
N GLU A 126 -11.37 6.83 2.04
CA GLU A 126 -11.92 7.13 3.37
C GLU A 126 -10.86 7.76 4.29
N GLN A 127 -9.62 7.24 4.27
CA GLN A 127 -8.50 7.84 4.99
C GLN A 127 -8.26 9.28 4.51
N TRP A 128 -8.24 9.50 3.19
CA TRP A 128 -8.02 10.84 2.62
C TRP A 128 -9.13 11.81 3.02
N ARG A 129 -10.40 11.43 2.93
CA ARG A 129 -11.50 12.30 3.39
C ARG A 129 -11.35 12.68 4.86
N LYS A 130 -11.03 11.71 5.72
CA LYS A 130 -10.82 11.95 7.16
C LYS A 130 -9.64 12.88 7.43
N ALA A 131 -8.59 12.79 6.63
CA ALA A 131 -7.41 13.65 6.69
C ALA A 131 -7.60 15.01 6.00
N GLY A 132 -8.77 15.31 5.43
CA GLY A 132 -9.06 16.60 4.81
C GLY A 132 -8.61 16.76 3.36
N TRP A 133 -8.29 15.64 2.68
CA TRP A 133 -8.09 15.67 1.23
C TRP A 133 -9.43 15.87 0.51
N THR A 134 -9.40 16.59 -0.59
CA THR A 134 -10.59 16.88 -1.43
C THR A 134 -10.41 16.27 -2.82
N PRO A 135 -11.44 15.59 -3.36
CA PRO A 135 -11.39 15.11 -4.73
C PRO A 135 -11.45 16.30 -5.71
N ILE A 136 -10.68 16.20 -6.78
CA ILE A 136 -10.67 17.16 -7.86
C ILE A 136 -11.08 16.49 -9.19
N ARG A 137 -11.43 17.28 -10.21
CA ARG A 137 -11.86 16.77 -11.53
C ARG A 137 -13.02 15.76 -11.44
N VAL A 138 -13.93 15.97 -10.51
CA VAL A 138 -14.99 15.00 -10.18
C VAL A 138 -15.96 14.70 -11.33
N ASN A 139 -16.02 15.55 -12.35
CA ASN A 139 -16.86 15.36 -13.54
C ASN A 139 -16.23 14.35 -14.51
N GLU A 140 -14.91 14.41 -14.70
CA GLU A 140 -14.14 13.54 -15.61
C GLU A 140 -13.62 12.29 -14.89
N ASP A 141 -13.10 12.48 -13.69
CA ASP A 141 -12.42 11.47 -12.88
C ASP A 141 -13.05 11.36 -11.48
N PRO A 142 -14.32 10.93 -11.38
CA PRO A 142 -15.04 10.86 -10.10
C PRO A 142 -14.39 9.88 -9.13
N PRO A 143 -14.49 10.12 -7.80
CA PRO A 143 -14.06 9.16 -6.79
C PRO A 143 -14.69 7.79 -7.00
N PHE A 144 -13.92 6.74 -6.73
CA PHE A 144 -14.42 5.37 -6.80
C PHE A 144 -15.55 5.15 -5.81
N ALA A 145 -16.52 4.33 -6.21
CA ALA A 145 -17.62 3.90 -5.38
C ALA A 145 -17.97 2.42 -5.64
N ASP A 146 -18.53 1.75 -4.65
CA ASP A 146 -19.04 0.38 -4.81
C ASP A 146 -20.49 0.44 -5.30
N THR A 147 -20.67 0.75 -6.58
CA THR A 147 -21.97 0.79 -7.26
C THR A 147 -21.97 -0.14 -8.48
N PRO A 148 -23.15 -0.56 -8.96
CA PRO A 148 -23.26 -1.38 -10.18
C PRO A 148 -22.56 -0.73 -11.40
N GLU A 149 -22.64 0.60 -11.53
CA GLU A 149 -22.05 1.37 -12.63
C GLU A 149 -20.52 1.32 -12.57
N TRP A 150 -19.92 1.56 -11.38
CA TRP A 150 -18.49 1.45 -11.18
C TRP A 150 -18.00 0.03 -11.41
N ARG A 151 -18.71 -0.97 -10.89
CA ARG A 151 -18.36 -2.38 -11.11
C ARG A 151 -18.40 -2.76 -12.59
N ALA A 152 -19.41 -2.31 -13.33
CA ALA A 152 -19.51 -2.51 -14.79
C ALA A 152 -18.36 -1.80 -15.53
N ARG A 153 -18.06 -0.55 -15.16
CA ARG A 153 -16.95 0.23 -15.74
C ARG A 153 -15.60 -0.46 -15.55
N LEU A 154 -15.30 -0.94 -14.34
CA LEU A 154 -14.04 -1.60 -14.03
C LEU A 154 -13.89 -2.96 -14.72
N ARG A 155 -14.98 -3.69 -14.99
CA ARG A 155 -14.99 -4.93 -15.76
C ARG A 155 -14.71 -4.74 -17.24
N ASP A 156 -15.00 -3.56 -17.76
CA ASP A 156 -14.69 -3.21 -19.15
C ASP A 156 -13.18 -2.99 -19.31
N VAL A 157 -12.53 -3.88 -20.04
CA VAL A 157 -11.06 -3.86 -20.24
C VAL A 157 -10.53 -2.60 -20.92
N SER A 158 -11.42 -1.84 -21.58
CA SER A 158 -11.07 -0.62 -22.29
C SER A 158 -11.23 0.65 -21.44
N LYS A 159 -11.83 0.56 -20.24
CA LYS A 159 -12.19 1.74 -19.45
C LYS A 159 -11.30 1.95 -18.24
N GLY A 160 -11.40 1.10 -17.24
CA GLY A 160 -10.76 1.36 -15.94
C GLY A 160 -11.34 2.59 -15.22
N GLY A 161 -10.61 3.10 -14.25
CA GLY A 161 -10.97 4.31 -13.51
C GLY A 161 -9.75 5.06 -12.99
N THR A 162 -9.90 6.37 -12.85
CA THR A 162 -8.91 7.27 -12.24
C THR A 162 -9.65 8.20 -11.29
N SER A 163 -9.01 8.59 -10.20
CA SER A 163 -9.46 9.70 -9.36
C SER A 163 -8.27 10.50 -8.86
N TYR A 164 -8.46 11.80 -8.68
CA TYR A 164 -7.43 12.72 -8.19
C TYR A 164 -7.90 13.39 -6.90
N TRP A 165 -6.96 13.58 -5.97
CA TRP A 165 -7.22 14.19 -4.68
C TRP A 165 -6.13 15.20 -4.34
N HIS A 166 -6.53 16.36 -3.83
CA HIS A 166 -5.63 17.41 -3.35
C HIS A 166 -5.66 17.53 -1.82
N ALA A 167 -4.50 17.72 -1.24
CA ALA A 167 -4.31 18.22 0.11
C ALA A 167 -3.93 19.70 0.02
N GLU A 168 -4.91 20.54 -0.26
CA GLU A 168 -4.72 21.96 -0.61
C GLU A 168 -3.76 22.08 -1.82
N ASP A 169 -2.82 23.00 -1.76
CA ASP A 169 -1.76 23.22 -2.75
C ASP A 169 -0.45 22.47 -2.45
N LYS A 170 -0.44 21.61 -1.42
CA LYS A 170 0.77 20.92 -0.96
C LYS A 170 1.00 19.60 -1.68
N TYR A 171 -0.03 18.78 -1.76
CA TYR A 171 0.11 17.41 -2.26
C TYR A 171 -1.04 17.03 -3.18
N GLN A 172 -0.75 16.14 -4.10
CA GLN A 172 -1.73 15.50 -4.96
C GLN A 172 -1.55 13.98 -4.94
N VAL A 173 -2.66 13.27 -4.88
CA VAL A 173 -2.72 11.83 -5.12
C VAL A 173 -3.52 11.55 -6.38
N MET A 174 -3.00 10.66 -7.21
CA MET A 174 -3.73 9.99 -8.28
C MET A 174 -3.91 8.52 -7.93
N LEU A 175 -5.12 8.04 -8.03
CA LEU A 175 -5.46 6.63 -7.84
C LEU A 175 -6.07 6.09 -9.13
N VAL A 176 -5.48 5.01 -9.65
CA VAL A 176 -5.90 4.39 -10.90
C VAL A 176 -6.21 2.92 -10.66
N VAL A 177 -7.28 2.43 -11.27
CA VAL A 177 -7.64 1.01 -11.26
C VAL A 177 -7.89 0.54 -12.69
N HIS A 178 -7.19 -0.51 -13.08
CA HIS A 178 -7.38 -1.15 -14.38
C HIS A 178 -7.54 -2.67 -14.23
N ARG A 179 -8.37 -3.25 -15.10
CA ARG A 179 -8.40 -4.69 -15.28
C ARG A 179 -7.05 -5.16 -15.84
N PHE A 180 -6.51 -6.21 -15.24
CA PHE A 180 -5.19 -6.76 -15.58
C PHE A 180 -5.33 -8.18 -16.10
N LYS A 181 -4.69 -8.48 -17.24
CA LYS A 181 -4.59 -9.83 -17.76
C LYS A 181 -3.47 -10.56 -17.01
N ASP A 182 -3.84 -11.37 -16.02
CA ASP A 182 -2.89 -12.18 -15.29
C ASP A 182 -2.57 -13.48 -16.06
N ASN A 183 -1.36 -13.58 -16.60
CA ASN A 183 -0.92 -14.77 -17.31
C ASN A 183 -0.81 -16.02 -16.42
N LYS A 184 -0.69 -15.84 -15.09
CA LYS A 184 -0.70 -16.94 -14.11
C LYS A 184 -2.12 -17.45 -13.84
N ARG A 185 -3.13 -16.60 -14.06
CA ARG A 185 -4.55 -16.87 -13.81
C ARG A 185 -5.42 -16.35 -14.97
N PRO A 186 -5.26 -16.90 -16.17
CA PRO A 186 -5.82 -16.33 -17.41
C PRO A 186 -7.35 -16.33 -17.47
N THR A 187 -8.01 -17.16 -16.64
CA THR A 187 -9.48 -17.27 -16.54
C THR A 187 -10.08 -16.41 -15.44
N GLU A 188 -9.24 -15.79 -14.60
CA GLU A 188 -9.70 -14.96 -13.50
C GLU A 188 -9.72 -13.48 -13.88
N GLU A 189 -10.72 -12.78 -13.33
CA GLU A 189 -10.83 -11.33 -13.44
C GLU A 189 -9.96 -10.69 -12.35
N ARG A 190 -8.86 -10.06 -12.76
CA ARG A 190 -7.88 -9.45 -11.85
C ARG A 190 -7.68 -7.97 -12.15
N TYR A 191 -7.27 -7.20 -11.12
CA TYR A 191 -7.11 -5.76 -11.17
C TYR A 191 -5.77 -5.33 -10.59
N LEU A 192 -5.23 -4.25 -11.17
CA LEU A 192 -4.08 -3.52 -10.63
C LEU A 192 -4.53 -2.13 -10.18
N ILE A 193 -4.07 -1.76 -8.99
CA ILE A 193 -4.19 -0.42 -8.44
C ILE A 193 -2.85 0.27 -8.65
N THR A 194 -2.86 1.52 -9.10
CA THR A 194 -1.68 2.40 -9.09
C THR A 194 -2.01 3.64 -8.28
N LEU A 195 -1.13 3.96 -7.36
CA LEU A 195 -1.14 5.19 -6.58
C LEU A 195 0.10 6.00 -6.94
N ALA A 196 -0.09 7.29 -7.23
CA ALA A 196 0.99 8.26 -7.32
C ALA A 196 0.73 9.40 -6.33
N LEU A 197 1.79 9.85 -5.64
CA LEU A 197 1.75 10.95 -4.67
C LEU A 197 2.94 11.87 -4.94
N ALA A 198 2.70 13.17 -5.10
CA ALA A 198 3.72 14.21 -5.27
C ALA A 198 3.17 15.59 -4.89
N THR A 199 3.92 16.65 -5.16
CA THR A 199 3.37 18.01 -5.26
C THR A 199 2.32 18.08 -6.38
N PRO A 200 1.37 19.03 -6.36
CA PRO A 200 0.32 19.12 -7.37
C PRO A 200 0.86 19.26 -8.80
N TRP A 201 0.38 18.41 -9.70
CA TRP A 201 0.73 18.43 -11.14
C TRP A 201 -0.50 18.57 -12.06
N THR A 202 -1.69 18.60 -11.49
CA THR A 202 -2.96 18.77 -12.22
C THR A 202 -3.75 19.90 -11.57
N ASN A 203 -4.32 20.77 -12.37
CA ASN A 203 -5.23 21.81 -11.87
C ASN A 203 -6.53 21.19 -11.37
N PRO A 204 -7.21 21.82 -10.36
CA PRO A 204 -8.51 21.42 -9.85
C PRO A 204 -9.61 21.36 -10.90
#